data_4d9c033f03f9f6bb72810ade1fcaa182
#
_entry.id   4d9c033f03f9f6bb72810ade1fcaa182
#
_cell.length_a   1.000
_cell.length_b   1.000
_cell.length_c   1.000
_cell.angle_alpha   90.00
_cell.angle_beta   90.00
_cell.angle_gamma   90.00
#
_symmetry.space_group_name_H-M   'P 1'
#
loop_
_entity.id
_entity.type
_entity.pdbx_description
1 polymer ?
#
loop_
_entity_poly.entity_id
_entity_poly.type
_entity_poly.pdbx_seq_one_letter_code
_entity_poly.pdbx_strand_id
1 'polypeptide(L)'
;LTYFSPNIQGVHFGYTSRHGFAEFIADWRGMQSLETRESFRLLITGEYHLNWFFAGGNAQLNHLASRLNAYDGVCDDITAQPFVGVNFSQLTPLDTLVLRTSYILSYQRDRNRNQLFINHGFLAELSMKWRFLEAKNTLYIGNPLMPLSPQYGALLNQGEAFYQYSTYNKTKFSVYIVQYPFVDVCFSWNLHYTPHYPLAHQQLLIAHFNI
;
A
#
# COMPACT_ATOMS: atom_id res chain seq x y z
N LEU A 1 -1.96 -1.62 1.80
CA LEU A 1 -0.73 -1.57 1.00
C LEU A 1 -1.00 -0.90 -0.34
N THR A 2 -0.14 0.01 -0.76
CA THR A 2 -0.26 0.70 -2.04
C THR A 2 0.88 0.25 -2.95
N TYR A 3 0.53 -0.25 -4.14
CA TYR A 3 1.49 -0.77 -5.12
C TYR A 3 1.65 0.24 -6.25
N PHE A 4 2.90 0.48 -6.64
CA PHE A 4 3.25 1.41 -7.71
C PHE A 4 3.52 0.74 -9.06
N SER A 5 3.47 -0.59 -9.13
CA SER A 5 3.67 -1.30 -10.39
C SER A 5 2.34 -1.43 -11.14
N PRO A 6 2.17 -0.76 -12.28
CA PRO A 6 0.91 -0.80 -13.04
C PRO A 6 0.72 -2.11 -13.80
N ASN A 7 1.78 -2.88 -14.02
CA ASN A 7 1.74 -4.11 -14.80
C ASN A 7 2.18 -5.31 -13.96
N ILE A 8 1.49 -6.43 -14.16
CA ILE A 8 1.80 -7.73 -13.55
C ILE A 8 2.29 -8.66 -14.66
N GLN A 9 3.45 -9.30 -14.43
CA GLN A 9 3.97 -10.37 -15.28
C GLN A 9 3.80 -11.70 -14.55
N GLY A 10 2.62 -12.29 -14.64
CA GLY A 10 2.34 -13.49 -13.88
C GLY A 10 0.88 -13.90 -13.91
N VAL A 11 0.38 -14.37 -12.79
CA VAL A 11 -1.00 -14.84 -12.65
C VAL A 11 -1.75 -14.05 -11.59
N HIS A 12 -3.03 -13.82 -11.88
CA HIS A 12 -3.98 -13.20 -10.96
C HIS A 12 -5.21 -14.10 -10.84
N PHE A 13 -5.57 -14.43 -9.61
CA PHE A 13 -6.80 -15.11 -9.27
C PHE A 13 -7.64 -14.19 -8.41
N GLY A 14 -8.89 -13.99 -8.79
CA GLY A 14 -9.83 -13.17 -8.05
C GLY A 14 -11.16 -13.90 -7.82
N TYR A 15 -11.71 -13.77 -6.64
CA TYR A 15 -13.04 -14.18 -6.29
C TYR A 15 -13.79 -12.98 -5.72
N THR A 16 -14.98 -12.70 -6.27
CA THR A 16 -15.85 -11.62 -5.79
C THR A 16 -17.25 -12.16 -5.49
N SER A 17 -17.79 -11.77 -4.36
CA SER A 17 -19.13 -12.10 -3.92
C SER A 17 -19.86 -10.83 -3.45
N ARG A 18 -21.17 -10.95 -3.12
CA ARG A 18 -21.94 -9.83 -2.55
C ARG A 18 -21.41 -9.34 -1.19
N HIS A 19 -20.63 -10.18 -0.51
CA HIS A 19 -20.13 -9.89 0.85
C HIS A 19 -18.65 -9.53 0.88
N GLY A 20 -17.95 -9.57 -0.25
CA GLY A 20 -16.53 -9.24 -0.26
C GLY A 20 -15.80 -9.88 -1.42
N PHE A 21 -14.48 -9.76 -1.36
CA PHE A 21 -13.58 -10.29 -2.38
C PHE A 21 -12.33 -10.92 -1.76
N ALA A 22 -11.66 -11.76 -2.54
CA ALA A 22 -10.32 -12.26 -2.24
C ALA A 22 -9.52 -12.34 -3.55
N GLU A 23 -8.27 -11.90 -3.51
CA GLU A 23 -7.37 -11.89 -4.66
C GLU A 23 -6.02 -12.46 -4.28
N PHE A 24 -5.42 -13.19 -5.22
CA PHE A 24 -4.05 -13.67 -5.18
C PHE A 24 -3.34 -13.26 -6.46
N ILE A 25 -2.15 -12.70 -6.32
CA ILE A 25 -1.31 -12.29 -7.43
C ILE A 25 0.09 -12.87 -7.22
N ALA A 26 0.61 -13.54 -8.24
CA ALA A 26 2.02 -13.90 -8.35
C ALA A 26 2.61 -13.13 -9.53
N ASP A 27 3.57 -12.26 -9.23
CA ASP A 27 4.16 -11.32 -10.18
C ASP A 27 5.67 -11.61 -10.30
N TRP A 28 6.09 -12.03 -11.50
CA TRP A 28 7.49 -12.31 -11.80
C TRP A 28 8.15 -11.06 -12.36
N ARG A 29 9.01 -10.45 -11.58
CA ARG A 29 9.55 -9.11 -11.83
C ARG A 29 10.92 -9.10 -12.50
N GLY A 30 11.64 -10.20 -12.44
CA GLY A 30 12.94 -10.33 -13.06
C GLY A 30 13.42 -11.77 -13.08
N MET A 31 13.95 -12.18 -14.22
CA MET A 31 14.61 -13.48 -14.37
C MET A 31 16.09 -13.36 -14.02
N GLN A 32 16.61 -14.36 -13.33
CA GLN A 32 18.03 -14.41 -12.97
C GLN A 32 18.92 -14.44 -14.21
N SER A 33 19.89 -13.53 -14.26
CA SER A 33 20.92 -13.50 -15.31
C SER A 33 22.25 -13.07 -14.70
N LEU A 34 23.27 -12.88 -15.56
CA LEU A 34 24.56 -12.30 -15.12
C LEU A 34 24.43 -10.83 -14.68
N GLU A 35 23.43 -10.12 -15.20
CA GLU A 35 23.23 -8.68 -14.96
C GLU A 35 22.04 -8.39 -14.06
N THR A 36 21.02 -9.25 -14.08
CA THR A 36 19.76 -9.05 -13.34
C THR A 36 19.60 -10.04 -12.20
N ARG A 37 19.05 -9.55 -11.09
CA ARG A 37 18.63 -10.37 -9.94
C ARG A 37 17.27 -11.00 -10.23
N GLU A 38 17.08 -12.25 -9.82
CA GLU A 38 15.74 -12.82 -9.80
C GLU A 38 14.87 -12.10 -8.76
N SER A 39 13.68 -11.74 -9.17
CA SER A 39 12.73 -11.07 -8.29
C SER A 39 11.31 -11.52 -8.60
N PHE A 40 10.59 -11.91 -7.57
CA PHE A 40 9.15 -12.16 -7.67
C PHE A 40 8.41 -11.61 -6.44
N ARG A 41 7.13 -11.39 -6.63
CA ARG A 41 6.23 -10.88 -5.60
C ARG A 41 4.97 -11.74 -5.53
N LEU A 42 4.58 -12.12 -4.34
CA LEU A 42 3.29 -12.71 -4.05
C LEU A 42 2.44 -11.72 -3.28
N LEU A 43 1.17 -11.61 -3.64
CA LEU A 43 0.19 -10.72 -3.04
C LEU A 43 -1.07 -11.50 -2.74
N ILE A 44 -1.59 -11.32 -1.54
CA ILE A 44 -2.90 -11.79 -1.13
C ILE A 44 -3.64 -10.59 -0.56
N THR A 45 -4.85 -10.36 -1.01
CA THR A 45 -5.74 -9.34 -0.45
C THR A 45 -7.15 -9.86 -0.37
N GLY A 46 -7.90 -9.42 0.60
CA GLY A 46 -9.30 -9.76 0.72
C GLY A 46 -10.00 -8.92 1.77
N GLU A 47 -11.30 -8.75 1.56
CA GLU A 47 -12.17 -7.98 2.44
C GLU A 47 -13.55 -8.63 2.48
N TYR A 48 -14.14 -8.72 3.66
CA TYR A 48 -15.49 -9.21 3.91
C TYR A 48 -16.32 -8.13 4.58
N HIS A 49 -17.52 -7.90 4.09
CA HIS A 49 -18.47 -6.90 4.57
C HIS A 49 -19.62 -7.55 5.31
N LEU A 50 -19.93 -7.01 6.49
CA LEU A 50 -21.09 -7.36 7.29
C LEU A 50 -21.82 -6.07 7.72
N ASN A 51 -22.86 -5.70 6.98
CA ASN A 51 -23.57 -4.43 7.15
C ASN A 51 -22.60 -3.22 7.04
N TRP A 52 -22.42 -2.49 8.11
CA TRP A 52 -21.53 -1.32 8.21
C TRP A 52 -20.10 -1.68 8.69
N PHE A 53 -19.88 -2.92 9.13
CA PHE A 53 -18.55 -3.43 9.48
C PHE A 53 -17.91 -4.13 8.29
N PHE A 54 -16.60 -4.03 8.21
CA PHE A 54 -15.81 -4.85 7.30
C PHE A 54 -14.49 -5.26 7.97
N ALA A 55 -13.98 -6.38 7.56
CA ALA A 55 -12.69 -6.89 8.01
C ALA A 55 -11.97 -7.56 6.84
N GLY A 56 -10.65 -7.55 6.89
CA GLY A 56 -9.88 -8.15 5.83
C GLY A 56 -8.38 -8.13 6.12
N GLY A 57 -7.60 -8.29 5.08
CA GLY A 57 -6.16 -8.24 5.18
C GLY A 57 -5.48 -8.17 3.83
N ASN A 58 -4.25 -7.66 3.88
CA ASN A 58 -3.31 -7.69 2.78
C ASN A 58 -2.04 -8.40 3.26
N ALA A 59 -1.46 -9.22 2.41
CA ALA A 59 -0.14 -9.78 2.65
C ALA A 59 0.67 -9.72 1.36
N GLN A 60 1.95 -9.41 1.48
CA GLN A 60 2.87 -9.49 0.37
C GLN A 60 4.17 -10.18 0.79
N LEU A 61 4.77 -10.84 -0.17
CA LEU A 61 6.13 -11.34 -0.08
C LEU A 61 6.88 -10.83 -1.32
N ASN A 62 7.95 -10.08 -1.10
CA ASN A 62 8.92 -9.73 -2.14
C ASN A 62 10.17 -10.56 -1.92
N HIS A 63 10.56 -11.29 -2.94
CA HIS A 63 11.78 -12.09 -2.95
C HIS A 63 12.76 -11.50 -3.95
N LEU A 64 14.00 -11.35 -3.51
CA LEU A 64 15.10 -10.84 -4.32
C LEU A 64 16.28 -11.78 -4.17
N ALA A 65 16.52 -12.64 -5.18
CA ALA A 65 17.64 -13.56 -5.23
C ALA A 65 18.92 -12.89 -5.75
N SER A 66 20.04 -13.62 -5.75
CA SER A 66 21.30 -13.13 -6.34
C SER A 66 21.24 -13.14 -7.88
N ARG A 67 22.16 -12.41 -8.50
CA ARG A 67 22.52 -12.62 -9.90
C ARG A 67 23.22 -13.97 -10.08
N LEU A 68 23.25 -14.44 -11.31
CA LEU A 68 24.01 -15.64 -11.65
C LEU A 68 25.52 -15.38 -11.41
N ASN A 69 26.18 -16.30 -10.71
CA ASN A 69 27.61 -16.20 -10.36
C ASN A 69 28.01 -14.96 -9.53
N ALA A 70 27.09 -14.33 -8.84
CA ALA A 70 27.34 -13.19 -7.95
C ALA A 70 26.97 -13.52 -6.49
N TYR A 71 27.64 -12.88 -5.54
CA TYR A 71 27.34 -13.00 -4.10
C TYR A 71 26.47 -11.83 -3.61
N ASP A 72 25.42 -11.49 -4.36
CA ASP A 72 24.51 -10.38 -4.02
C ASP A 72 23.64 -10.69 -2.78
N GLY A 73 23.58 -11.96 -2.41
CA GLY A 73 22.72 -12.44 -1.32
C GLY A 73 21.26 -12.58 -1.72
N VAL A 74 20.50 -13.24 -0.85
CA VAL A 74 19.06 -13.41 -0.99
C VAL A 74 18.37 -12.60 0.09
N CYS A 75 17.40 -11.78 -0.32
CA CYS A 75 16.62 -10.93 0.55
C CYS A 75 15.14 -11.22 0.41
N ASP A 76 14.45 -11.25 1.53
CA ASP A 76 13.02 -11.41 1.61
C ASP A 76 12.42 -10.21 2.34
N ASP A 77 11.29 -9.70 1.83
CA ASP A 77 10.46 -8.68 2.48
C ASP A 77 9.01 -9.18 2.52
N ILE A 78 8.54 -9.53 3.72
CA ILE A 78 7.19 -10.02 3.95
C ILE A 78 6.46 -8.98 4.78
N THR A 79 5.31 -8.54 4.31
CA THR A 79 4.44 -7.63 5.05
C THR A 79 3.04 -8.20 5.13
N ALA A 80 2.45 -8.19 6.31
CA ALA A 80 1.06 -8.58 6.56
C ALA A 80 0.32 -7.42 7.26
N GLN A 81 -0.90 -7.13 6.80
CA GLN A 81 -1.73 -6.05 7.30
C GLN A 81 -3.18 -6.52 7.47
N PRO A 82 -3.52 -7.22 8.55
CA PRO A 82 -4.92 -7.41 8.93
C PRO A 82 -5.56 -6.06 9.28
N PHE A 83 -6.84 -5.89 8.95
CA PHE A 83 -7.58 -4.69 9.24
C PHE A 83 -9.04 -4.96 9.58
N VAL A 84 -9.63 -4.00 10.29
CA VAL A 84 -11.07 -3.90 10.52
C VAL A 84 -11.51 -2.46 10.25
N GLY A 85 -12.77 -2.29 9.86
CA GLY A 85 -13.29 -0.96 9.59
C GLY A 85 -14.79 -0.86 9.77
N VAL A 86 -15.25 0.39 9.77
CA VAL A 86 -16.65 0.76 9.89
C VAL A 86 -16.99 1.78 8.82
N ASN A 87 -18.09 1.55 8.12
CA ASN A 87 -18.63 2.45 7.12
C ASN A 87 -19.89 3.14 7.66
N PHE A 88 -19.76 4.40 8.05
CA PHE A 88 -20.83 5.24 8.58
C PHE A 88 -21.57 6.05 7.51
N SER A 89 -21.30 5.84 6.22
CA SER A 89 -21.87 6.64 5.12
C SER A 89 -23.40 6.70 5.16
N GLN A 90 -24.06 5.60 5.52
CA GLN A 90 -25.51 5.55 5.61
C GLN A 90 -26.09 6.24 6.84
N LEU A 91 -25.27 6.58 7.84
CA LEU A 91 -25.69 7.21 9.10
C LEU A 91 -25.40 8.72 9.12
N THR A 92 -24.86 9.26 8.04
CA THR A 92 -24.42 10.66 7.95
C THR A 92 -24.84 11.26 6.62
N PRO A 93 -24.90 12.60 6.48
CA PRO A 93 -25.15 13.27 5.20
C PRO A 93 -23.96 13.23 4.24
N LEU A 94 -22.87 12.55 4.60
CA LEU A 94 -21.67 12.39 3.77
C LEU A 94 -21.89 11.25 2.77
N ASP A 95 -21.37 11.40 1.55
CA ASP A 95 -21.37 10.34 0.55
C ASP A 95 -20.48 9.17 0.98
N THR A 96 -19.41 9.49 1.73
CA THR A 96 -18.51 8.49 2.32
C THR A 96 -18.06 8.96 3.69
N LEU A 97 -18.15 8.07 4.68
CA LEU A 97 -17.49 8.19 5.98
C LEU A 97 -17.03 6.81 6.43
N VAL A 98 -15.75 6.52 6.25
CA VAL A 98 -15.16 5.22 6.56
C VAL A 98 -13.96 5.39 7.48
N LEU A 99 -13.97 4.67 8.58
CA LEU A 99 -12.83 4.50 9.49
C LEU A 99 -12.31 3.08 9.35
N ARG A 100 -11.00 2.94 9.12
CA ARG A 100 -10.30 1.66 9.04
C ARG A 100 -9.10 1.69 9.97
N THR A 101 -8.89 0.63 10.71
CA THR A 101 -7.70 0.43 11.53
C THR A 101 -7.02 -0.87 11.15
N SER A 102 -5.70 -0.89 11.16
CA SER A 102 -4.92 -2.06 10.81
C SER A 102 -3.68 -2.19 11.68
N TYR A 103 -3.22 -3.41 11.83
CA TYR A 103 -1.93 -3.74 12.40
C TYR A 103 -1.01 -4.22 11.27
N ILE A 104 0.19 -3.68 11.19
CA ILE A 104 1.15 -4.06 10.16
C ILE A 104 2.30 -4.81 10.81
N LEU A 105 2.61 -5.97 10.25
CA LEU A 105 3.79 -6.78 10.56
C LEU A 105 4.71 -6.75 9.35
N SER A 106 5.98 -6.47 9.55
CA SER A 106 7.02 -6.54 8.53
C SER A 106 8.12 -7.47 8.98
N TYR A 107 8.51 -8.38 8.11
CA TYR A 107 9.63 -9.29 8.27
C TYR A 107 10.58 -9.04 7.09
N GLN A 108 11.77 -8.52 7.37
CA GLN A 108 12.80 -8.32 6.36
C GLN A 108 14.05 -9.12 6.72
N ARG A 109 14.56 -9.87 5.76
CA ARG A 109 15.76 -10.71 5.95
C ARG A 109 16.74 -10.52 4.81
N ASP A 110 17.98 -10.23 5.16
CA ASP A 110 19.14 -10.34 4.28
C ASP A 110 19.93 -11.58 4.71
N ARG A 111 19.91 -12.62 3.88
CA ARG A 111 20.56 -13.91 4.23
C ARG A 111 22.07 -13.83 4.14
N ASN A 112 22.60 -13.01 3.24
CA ASN A 112 24.05 -12.86 3.06
C ASN A 112 24.71 -12.15 4.23
N ARG A 113 24.04 -11.12 4.77
CA ARG A 113 24.53 -10.34 5.92
C ARG A 113 24.07 -10.90 7.26
N ASN A 114 23.29 -11.99 7.23
CA ASN A 114 22.62 -12.58 8.40
C ASN A 114 21.83 -11.55 9.22
N GLN A 115 21.18 -10.60 8.53
CA GLN A 115 20.35 -9.58 9.14
C GLN A 115 18.89 -9.99 9.09
N LEU A 116 18.22 -9.84 10.22
CA LEU A 116 16.79 -10.11 10.37
C LEU A 116 16.14 -8.96 11.14
N PHE A 117 15.08 -8.40 10.55
CA PHE A 117 14.26 -7.35 11.14
C PHE A 117 12.81 -7.81 11.22
N ILE A 118 12.22 -7.70 12.41
CA ILE A 118 10.80 -7.95 12.63
C ILE A 118 10.23 -6.67 13.22
N ASN A 119 9.48 -5.93 12.42
CA ASN A 119 8.95 -4.62 12.77
C ASN A 119 7.42 -4.63 12.66
N HIS A 120 6.79 -3.76 13.39
CA HIS A 120 5.34 -3.68 13.44
C HIS A 120 4.84 -2.27 13.76
N GLY A 121 3.57 -2.03 13.47
CA GLY A 121 2.93 -0.76 13.79
C GLY A 121 1.43 -0.78 13.58
N PHE A 122 0.80 0.29 13.99
CA PHE A 122 -0.63 0.55 13.80
C PHE A 122 -0.85 1.59 12.73
N LEU A 123 -1.86 1.38 11.90
CA LEU A 123 -2.31 2.32 10.89
C LEU A 123 -3.79 2.61 11.10
N ALA A 124 -4.14 3.88 11.14
CA ALA A 124 -5.51 4.36 11.13
C ALA A 124 -5.77 5.17 9.87
N GLU A 125 -6.87 4.89 9.19
CA GLU A 125 -7.28 5.56 7.95
C GLU A 125 -8.71 6.08 8.10
N LEU A 126 -8.90 7.38 7.87
CA LEU A 126 -10.19 8.02 7.82
C LEU A 126 -10.42 8.54 6.39
N SER A 127 -11.54 8.15 5.79
CA SER A 127 -11.97 8.62 4.47
C SER A 127 -13.31 9.31 4.59
N MET A 128 -13.40 10.54 4.09
CA MET A 128 -14.61 11.36 4.07
C MET A 128 -14.81 11.91 2.67
N LYS A 129 -16.05 11.84 2.16
CA LYS A 129 -16.45 12.47 0.91
C LYS A 129 -17.78 13.18 1.10
N TRP A 130 -17.87 14.38 0.56
CA TRP A 130 -19.11 15.14 0.49
C TRP A 130 -19.17 15.84 -0.85
N ARG A 131 -20.08 15.37 -1.71
CA ARG A 131 -20.26 15.87 -3.07
C ARG A 131 -18.94 15.83 -3.85
N PHE A 132 -18.38 17.00 -4.16
CA PHE A 132 -17.15 17.16 -4.92
C PHE A 132 -15.87 17.26 -4.05
N LEU A 133 -16.01 17.20 -2.72
CA LEU A 133 -14.90 17.28 -1.76
C LEU A 133 -14.60 15.91 -1.18
N GLU A 134 -13.32 15.56 -1.12
CA GLU A 134 -12.85 14.35 -0.43
C GLU A 134 -11.67 14.69 0.48
N ALA A 135 -11.67 14.14 1.67
CA ALA A 135 -10.54 14.18 2.60
C ALA A 135 -10.20 12.77 3.05
N LYS A 136 -8.92 12.41 2.95
CA LYS A 136 -8.38 11.15 3.50
C LYS A 136 -7.23 11.46 4.43
N ASN A 137 -7.22 10.83 5.59
CA ASN A 137 -6.11 10.90 6.53
C ASN A 137 -5.62 9.50 6.82
N THR A 138 -4.31 9.31 6.82
CA THR A 138 -3.62 8.07 7.19
C THR A 138 -2.61 8.40 8.27
N LEU A 139 -2.73 7.79 9.42
CA LEU A 139 -1.80 7.91 10.54
C LEU A 139 -1.14 6.55 10.79
N TYR A 140 0.18 6.53 10.76
CA TYR A 140 1.00 5.38 11.12
C TYR A 140 1.81 5.66 12.38
N ILE A 141 1.84 4.71 13.30
CA ILE A 141 2.66 4.74 14.52
C ILE A 141 3.22 3.33 14.75
N GLY A 142 4.55 3.21 14.81
CA GLY A 142 5.21 1.91 15.03
C GLY A 142 6.72 1.97 14.80
N ASN A 143 7.28 0.85 14.40
CA ASN A 143 8.68 0.77 13.98
C ASN A 143 8.79 1.10 12.48
N PRO A 144 9.94 1.59 12.00
CA PRO A 144 10.22 1.64 10.56
C PRO A 144 10.08 0.24 9.94
N LEU A 145 9.17 0.08 8.95
CA LEU A 145 8.83 -1.23 8.39
C LEU A 145 9.80 -1.70 7.30
N MET A 146 10.65 -0.78 6.78
CA MET A 146 11.56 -1.03 5.67
C MET A 146 13.03 -0.74 6.03
N PRO A 147 13.62 -1.40 7.04
CA PRO A 147 14.99 -1.13 7.47
C PRO A 147 16.05 -1.46 6.40
N LEU A 148 15.74 -2.32 5.43
CA LEU A 148 16.61 -2.66 4.30
C LEU A 148 16.44 -1.70 3.09
N SER A 149 15.52 -0.74 3.15
CA SER A 149 15.28 0.22 2.06
C SER A 149 16.52 1.04 1.65
N PRO A 150 17.39 1.49 2.58
CA PRO A 150 18.62 2.20 2.18
C PRO A 150 19.58 1.36 1.34
N GLN A 151 19.53 0.03 1.44
CA GLN A 151 20.42 -0.90 0.73
C GLN A 151 19.86 -1.37 -0.60
N TYR A 152 18.56 -1.64 -0.66
CA TYR A 152 17.91 -2.31 -1.81
C TYR A 152 16.88 -1.43 -2.52
N GLY A 153 16.45 -0.35 -1.88
CA GLY A 153 15.48 0.59 -2.48
C GLY A 153 14.23 -0.14 -3.01
N ALA A 154 13.78 0.28 -4.17
CA ALA A 154 12.61 -0.28 -4.85
C ALA A 154 12.81 -1.70 -5.42
N LEU A 155 14.02 -2.23 -5.43
CA LEU A 155 14.25 -3.63 -5.81
C LEU A 155 13.59 -4.60 -4.83
N LEU A 156 13.66 -4.31 -3.54
CA LEU A 156 13.07 -5.11 -2.47
C LEU A 156 11.80 -4.46 -1.91
N ASN A 157 11.86 -3.16 -1.63
CA ASN A 157 10.83 -2.44 -0.93
C ASN A 157 9.94 -1.66 -1.89
N GLN A 158 8.65 -1.93 -1.87
CA GLN A 158 7.65 -1.21 -2.64
C GLN A 158 6.53 -0.75 -1.71
N GLY A 159 6.02 0.43 -1.99
CA GLY A 159 4.92 1.00 -1.24
C GLY A 159 5.13 2.45 -0.86
N GLU A 160 4.30 2.93 0.02
CA GLU A 160 4.31 4.31 0.50
C GLU A 160 5.58 4.61 1.31
N ALA A 161 6.09 5.83 1.16
CA ALA A 161 7.31 6.28 1.85
C ALA A 161 7.20 6.23 3.38
N PHE A 162 5.99 6.25 3.94
CA PHE A 162 5.78 6.19 5.39
C PHE A 162 6.29 4.91 6.04
N TYR A 163 6.42 3.82 5.29
CA TYR A 163 6.99 2.57 5.80
C TYR A 163 8.44 2.70 6.29
N GLN A 164 9.12 3.77 5.93
CA GLN A 164 10.49 4.07 6.39
C GLN A 164 10.53 4.83 7.73
N TYR A 165 9.39 5.32 8.25
CA TYR A 165 9.30 6.13 9.46
C TYR A 165 8.56 5.43 10.59
N SER A 166 8.88 5.82 11.84
CA SER A 166 8.20 5.33 13.04
C SER A 166 6.86 6.02 13.27
N THR A 167 6.74 7.26 12.85
CA THR A 167 5.50 8.04 12.92
C THR A 167 5.32 8.80 11.62
N TYR A 168 4.17 8.66 11.01
CA TYR A 168 3.86 9.30 9.73
C TYR A 168 2.38 9.62 9.63
N ASN A 169 2.07 10.82 9.17
CA ASN A 169 0.72 11.23 8.83
C ASN A 169 0.67 11.72 7.39
N LYS A 170 -0.30 11.21 6.65
CA LYS A 170 -0.63 11.67 5.29
C LYS A 170 -2.06 12.16 5.27
N THR A 171 -2.24 13.43 4.92
CA THR A 171 -3.56 13.99 4.67
C THR A 171 -3.69 14.32 3.20
N LYS A 172 -4.71 13.79 2.54
CA LYS A 172 -5.05 14.08 1.15
C LYS A 172 -6.36 14.85 1.13
N PHE A 173 -6.36 16.02 0.51
CA PHE A 173 -7.56 16.76 0.15
C PHE A 173 -7.76 16.66 -1.36
N SER A 174 -8.98 16.39 -1.80
CA SER A 174 -9.30 16.31 -3.22
C SER A 174 -10.55 17.11 -3.54
N VAL A 175 -10.51 17.79 -4.67
CA VAL A 175 -11.63 18.54 -5.24
C VAL A 175 -11.91 18.00 -6.63
N TYR A 176 -13.07 17.43 -6.83
CA TYR A 176 -13.52 16.95 -8.13
C TYR A 176 -14.11 18.12 -8.92
N ILE A 177 -13.35 18.63 -9.87
CA ILE A 177 -13.69 19.82 -10.68
C ILE A 177 -14.70 19.44 -11.75
N VAL A 178 -14.55 18.24 -12.32
CA VAL A 178 -15.41 17.68 -13.36
C VAL A 178 -15.76 16.26 -12.97
N GLN A 179 -17.03 15.91 -13.04
CA GLN A 179 -17.54 14.55 -12.81
C GLN A 179 -18.63 14.23 -13.85
N TYR A 180 -18.22 13.55 -14.93
CA TYR A 180 -19.11 13.03 -15.95
C TYR A 180 -18.88 11.52 -16.13
N PRO A 181 -19.84 10.75 -16.66
CA PRO A 181 -19.66 9.31 -16.85
C PRO A 181 -18.42 8.89 -17.66
N PHE A 182 -17.95 9.76 -18.54
CA PHE A 182 -16.82 9.52 -19.44
C PHE A 182 -15.52 10.26 -19.04
N VAL A 183 -15.60 11.20 -18.08
CA VAL A 183 -14.40 11.94 -17.63
C VAL A 183 -14.56 12.44 -16.21
N ASP A 184 -13.52 12.22 -15.39
CA ASP A 184 -13.34 12.86 -14.08
C ASP A 184 -12.08 13.70 -14.08
N VAL A 185 -12.16 14.93 -13.56
CA VAL A 185 -11.00 15.76 -13.29
C VAL A 185 -10.95 16.09 -11.83
N CYS A 186 -9.86 15.72 -11.19
CA CYS A 186 -9.66 15.88 -9.74
C CYS A 186 -8.35 16.61 -9.46
N PHE A 187 -8.40 17.68 -8.68
CA PHE A 187 -7.22 18.27 -8.05
C PHE A 187 -7.04 17.67 -6.67
N SER A 188 -5.84 17.18 -6.37
CA SER A 188 -5.50 16.59 -5.07
C SER A 188 -4.28 17.28 -4.47
N TRP A 189 -4.35 17.55 -3.17
CA TRP A 189 -3.25 18.07 -2.38
C TRP A 189 -2.91 17.09 -1.26
N ASN A 190 -1.73 16.47 -1.34
CA ASN A 190 -1.20 15.56 -0.34
C ASN A 190 -0.25 16.33 0.58
N LEU A 191 -0.46 16.19 1.88
CA LEU A 191 0.39 16.69 2.95
C LEU A 191 1.02 15.50 3.66
N HIS A 192 2.34 15.49 3.79
CA HIS A 192 3.10 14.42 4.42
C HIS A 192 3.85 14.97 5.63
N TYR A 193 3.60 14.41 6.79
CA TYR A 193 4.20 14.81 8.04
C TYR A 193 4.88 13.64 8.74
N THR A 194 6.07 13.87 9.24
CA THR A 194 6.81 13.02 10.17
C THR A 194 7.58 13.91 11.14
N PRO A 195 7.76 13.54 12.43
CA PRO A 195 8.34 14.41 13.45
C PRO A 195 9.78 14.90 13.16
N HIS A 196 10.51 14.17 12.34
CA HIS A 196 11.95 14.39 12.09
C HIS A 196 12.25 15.17 10.80
N TYR A 197 11.22 15.48 9.99
CA TYR A 197 11.41 16.16 8.70
C TYR A 197 10.38 17.28 8.54
N PRO A 198 10.70 18.32 7.76
CA PRO A 198 9.74 19.37 7.46
C PRO A 198 8.53 18.79 6.71
N LEU A 199 7.40 19.48 6.83
CA LEU A 199 6.19 19.16 6.08
C LEU A 199 6.48 19.12 4.58
N ALA A 200 6.26 17.97 3.96
CA ALA A 200 6.30 17.83 2.53
C ALA A 200 4.90 17.89 1.93
N HIS A 201 4.76 18.42 0.72
CA HIS A 201 3.49 18.45 0.03
C HIS A 201 3.63 18.12 -1.46
N GLN A 202 2.56 17.57 -2.01
CA GLN A 202 2.45 17.26 -3.44
C GLN A 202 1.09 17.70 -3.94
N GLN A 203 1.07 18.35 -5.09
CA GLN A 203 -0.15 18.75 -5.79
C GLN A 203 -0.27 17.94 -7.07
N LEU A 204 -1.45 17.40 -7.34
CA LEU A 204 -1.74 16.55 -8.49
C LEU A 204 -3.02 17.03 -9.17
N LEU A 205 -2.98 17.16 -10.46
CA LEU A 205 -4.17 17.28 -11.31
C LEU A 205 -4.30 15.97 -12.09
N ILE A 206 -5.38 15.24 -11.85
CA ILE A 206 -5.62 13.90 -12.41
C ILE A 206 -6.87 13.97 -13.28
N ALA A 207 -6.78 13.51 -14.51
CA ALA A 207 -7.92 13.30 -15.41
C ALA A 207 -8.04 11.80 -15.70
N HIS A 208 -9.21 11.23 -15.42
CA HIS A 208 -9.56 9.85 -15.78
C HIS A 208 -10.55 9.89 -16.94
N PHE A 209 -10.27 9.11 -17.97
CA PHE A 209 -11.16 8.93 -19.11
C PHE A 209 -11.67 7.50 -19.12
N ASN A 210 -12.99 7.33 -19.07
CA ASN A 210 -13.68 6.05 -19.19
C ASN A 210 -14.10 5.88 -20.66
N ILE A 211 -13.36 5.07 -21.38
CA ILE A 211 -13.56 4.80 -22.81
C ILE A 211 -14.28 3.45 -22.96
#